data_aaff6110f7c7aaf16c2bc656de165ea0
#
_entry.id   aaff6110f7c7aaf16c2bc656de165ea0
#
_cell.length_a   1.000
_cell.length_b   1.000
_cell.length_c   1.000
_cell.angle_alpha   90.00
_cell.angle_beta   90.00
_cell.angle_gamma   90.00
#
_symmetry.space_group_name_H-M   'P 1'
#
loop_
_entity.id
_entity.type
_entity.pdbx_description
1 polymer ?
#
loop_
_entity_poly.entity_id
_entity_poly.type
_entity_poly.pdbx_seq_one_letter_code
_entity_poly.pdbx_strand_id
1 'polypeptide(L)'
;MKKILLFFTVFLLTLSVKSQPAAVRKTVKSVFTLTTFNKDGSLHASGHGIFVSADGQAVSTWTPFVGADHAVVIDADGNQHTVETIIGANELYDVCKFTINAHTLPATLAPSPASGTTYLMHGSNAKVDARPYNIGRVEKFMNRYNYYVFSQNAPENLTGSPFVNAQGQVIGLLQRSKKSGEAYATDARLAADLKANAFSLNDPVLRTCAIRTALPEQQDQALLTIMMTGDTVDSLKRQAYIDDFISRFPKAVEGYSAKAMSYVDAGRYAEADKVMQTALERADKKDEAHAEYAKVILQKQRYHADKPFAPWSLDKALDEAQKAEAINPLDIYRHQQAQIIYAQGRYQEALNSFLALTKSSIRGGELFYEAAQCKTMLKAPDTEVMALLDSAVAACPKPLSAIAAPYVLARGMAFDTQGQYRLALKDYNLYDSLMQGRPLSADFYYLRYKCETRSRQYLQALNDIARAIITSPAEPTYYAEMASLSLRVRHNDDAEKAARRCTELAPDYADGHLLLGMALLELGRKDEARTALLKAKELGDKRADEYLAKL
;
A
#
# COMPACT_ATOMS: atom_id res chain seq x y z
N MET A 1 93.45 42.67 22.46
CA MET A 1 92.06 42.35 22.78
C MET A 1 91.26 42.32 21.48
N LYS A 2 91.06 41.11 20.95
CA LYS A 2 90.31 40.91 19.69
C LYS A 2 88.86 40.55 20.05
N LYS A 3 87.90 41.37 19.62
CA LYS A 3 86.43 41.05 19.73
C LYS A 3 86.05 40.17 18.53
N ILE A 4 85.59 38.95 18.83
CA ILE A 4 84.99 37.97 17.89
C ILE A 4 83.53 38.34 17.79
N LEU A 5 83.08 38.73 16.56
CA LEU A 5 81.69 39.01 16.24
C LEU A 5 81.06 37.68 15.71
N LEU A 6 80.13 37.10 16.47
CA LEU A 6 79.42 35.88 16.09
C LEU A 6 78.17 36.26 15.31
N PHE A 7 78.13 35.97 13.99
CA PHE A 7 76.96 36.14 13.15
C PHE A 7 76.01 34.89 13.33
N PHE A 8 74.86 35.10 13.98
CA PHE A 8 73.81 34.13 14.02
C PHE A 8 72.91 34.28 12.78
N THR A 9 73.05 33.38 11.79
CA THR A 9 72.16 33.30 10.63
C THR A 9 70.93 32.52 11.05
N VAL A 10 69.82 33.23 11.32
CA VAL A 10 68.51 32.59 11.54
C VAL A 10 67.96 32.18 10.20
N PHE A 11 67.94 30.87 9.94
CA PHE A 11 67.30 30.28 8.76
C PHE A 11 65.80 30.22 9.06
N LEU A 12 65.00 31.19 8.59
CA LEU A 12 63.56 31.17 8.63
C LEU A 12 63.08 30.12 7.58
N LEU A 13 62.79 28.91 8.04
CA LEU A 13 62.00 27.95 7.30
C LEU A 13 60.57 28.47 7.22
N THR A 14 60.24 29.17 6.16
CA THR A 14 58.85 29.45 5.81
C THR A 14 58.18 28.15 5.39
N LEU A 15 57.52 27.47 6.33
CA LEU A 15 56.53 26.47 6.00
C LEU A 15 55.40 27.17 5.22
N SER A 16 55.46 27.11 3.90
CA SER A 16 54.35 27.49 3.04
C SER A 16 53.21 26.55 3.30
N VAL A 17 52.34 26.88 4.25
CA VAL A 17 51.02 26.30 4.33
C VAL A 17 50.32 26.63 3.02
N LYS A 18 50.29 25.70 2.07
CA LYS A 18 49.51 25.87 0.85
C LYS A 18 48.08 26.16 1.26
N SER A 19 47.65 27.39 1.14
CA SER A 19 46.28 27.83 1.37
C SER A 19 45.35 26.97 0.50
N GLN A 20 44.33 26.40 1.10
CA GLN A 20 43.31 25.63 0.39
C GLN A 20 42.71 26.50 -0.73
N PRO A 21 42.44 25.93 -1.93
CA PRO A 21 41.82 26.70 -3.03
C PRO A 21 40.50 27.35 -2.58
N ALA A 22 40.29 28.61 -2.93
CA ALA A 22 39.08 29.34 -2.54
C ALA A 22 37.79 28.64 -3.02
N ALA A 23 37.83 27.97 -4.17
CA ALA A 23 36.73 27.17 -4.70
C ALA A 23 36.36 26.01 -3.76
N VAL A 24 37.38 25.29 -3.23
CA VAL A 24 37.20 24.21 -2.26
C VAL A 24 36.51 24.73 -0.99
N ARG A 25 36.93 25.87 -0.46
CA ARG A 25 36.34 26.44 0.76
C ARG A 25 34.87 26.84 0.60
N LYS A 26 34.43 27.24 -0.61
CA LYS A 26 33.04 27.62 -0.89
C LYS A 26 32.10 26.42 -0.81
N THR A 27 32.58 25.20 -1.12
CA THR A 27 31.75 23.98 -1.13
C THR A 27 31.23 23.60 0.28
N VAL A 28 31.86 24.10 1.37
CA VAL A 28 31.37 23.84 2.73
C VAL A 28 29.90 24.25 2.93
N LYS A 29 29.43 25.29 2.22
CA LYS A 29 28.06 25.77 2.28
C LYS A 29 27.04 24.75 1.78
N SER A 30 27.49 23.78 1.01
CA SER A 30 26.66 22.68 0.50
C SER A 30 26.78 21.41 1.33
N VAL A 31 27.63 21.39 2.38
CA VAL A 31 27.88 20.23 3.24
C VAL A 31 27.00 20.33 4.49
N PHE A 32 26.48 19.21 4.96
CA PHE A 32 25.70 19.14 6.19
C PHE A 32 26.14 17.95 7.07
N THR A 33 25.74 18.01 8.33
CA THR A 33 25.76 16.88 9.26
C THR A 33 24.38 16.24 9.28
N LEU A 34 24.32 14.91 9.15
CA LEU A 34 23.11 14.10 9.26
C LEU A 34 23.08 13.47 10.65
N THR A 35 21.91 13.49 11.28
CA THR A 35 21.62 12.77 12.51
C THR A 35 20.31 12.02 12.34
N THR A 36 20.32 10.71 12.63
CA THR A 36 19.13 9.85 12.58
C THR A 36 18.77 9.40 13.98
N PHE A 37 17.49 9.12 14.23
CA PHE A 37 16.94 8.83 15.55
C PHE A 37 16.09 7.58 15.54
N ASN A 38 16.05 6.89 16.66
CA ASN A 38 15.11 5.82 16.96
C ASN A 38 13.72 6.40 17.27
N LYS A 39 12.71 5.55 17.32
CA LYS A 39 11.32 5.93 17.62
C LYS A 39 11.14 6.58 18.99
N ASP A 40 11.99 6.27 19.94
CA ASP A 40 12.01 6.86 21.29
C ASP A 40 12.75 8.21 21.37
N GLY A 41 13.25 8.72 20.23
CA GLY A 41 14.00 9.96 20.13
C GLY A 41 15.48 9.84 20.51
N SER A 42 15.97 8.65 20.84
CA SER A 42 17.40 8.43 21.08
C SER A 42 18.20 8.49 19.78
N LEU A 43 19.47 8.86 19.88
CA LEU A 43 20.38 8.89 18.74
C LEU A 43 20.53 7.48 18.16
N HIS A 44 20.27 7.34 16.84
CA HIS A 44 20.48 6.10 16.11
C HIS A 44 21.86 6.08 15.44
N ALA A 45 22.13 7.06 14.56
CA ALA A 45 23.41 7.19 13.89
C ALA A 45 23.65 8.65 13.46
N SER A 46 24.89 8.95 13.05
CA SER A 46 25.24 10.22 12.46
C SER A 46 26.13 10.02 11.23
N GLY A 47 26.14 11.01 10.34
CA GLY A 47 26.92 11.03 9.12
C GLY A 47 27.01 12.44 8.54
N HIS A 48 27.38 12.51 7.28
CA HIS A 48 27.47 13.75 6.52
C HIS A 48 26.84 13.58 5.13
N GLY A 49 26.66 14.69 4.43
CA GLY A 49 26.18 14.67 3.06
C GLY A 49 26.31 16.03 2.41
N ILE A 50 25.72 16.15 1.23
CA ILE A 50 25.70 17.38 0.45
C ILE A 50 24.30 17.67 -0.11
N PHE A 51 23.97 18.94 -0.23
CA PHE A 51 22.82 19.38 -1.01
C PHE A 51 23.14 19.32 -2.51
N VAL A 52 22.20 18.82 -3.30
CA VAL A 52 22.36 18.64 -4.76
C VAL A 52 21.36 19.44 -5.59
N SER A 53 20.40 20.11 -4.96
CA SER A 53 19.47 21.04 -5.60
C SER A 53 19.15 22.22 -4.69
N ALA A 54 18.62 23.30 -5.24
CA ALA A 54 18.22 24.49 -4.47
C ALA A 54 16.90 24.30 -3.70
N ASP A 55 16.12 23.30 -4.05
CA ASP A 55 14.81 22.94 -3.46
C ASP A 55 14.91 21.86 -2.36
N GLY A 56 16.12 21.66 -1.79
CA GLY A 56 16.31 20.81 -0.63
C GLY A 56 16.58 19.34 -0.92
N GLN A 57 16.89 18.95 -2.18
CA GLN A 57 17.35 17.57 -2.42
C GLN A 57 18.79 17.41 -1.92
N ALA A 58 19.02 16.32 -1.22
CA ALA A 58 20.27 16.01 -0.54
C ALA A 58 20.69 14.56 -0.76
N VAL A 59 22.00 14.30 -0.71
CA VAL A 59 22.57 12.94 -0.80
C VAL A 59 23.52 12.67 0.35
N SER A 60 23.53 11.42 0.81
CA SER A 60 24.36 10.92 1.91
C SER A 60 24.63 9.44 1.73
N THR A 61 25.27 8.82 2.72
CA THR A 61 25.30 7.35 2.85
C THR A 61 23.97 6.81 3.35
N TRP A 62 23.63 5.56 2.95
CA TRP A 62 22.37 4.90 3.33
C TRP A 62 22.39 4.30 4.73
N THR A 63 23.54 3.75 5.15
CA THR A 63 23.68 3.05 6.43
C THR A 63 23.04 3.77 7.64
N PRO A 64 23.17 5.11 7.83
CA PRO A 64 22.54 5.80 8.94
C PRO A 64 21.00 5.75 8.95
N PHE A 65 20.36 5.50 7.80
CA PHE A 65 18.91 5.46 7.69
C PHE A 65 18.31 4.08 7.97
N VAL A 66 19.12 3.01 7.91
CA VAL A 66 18.63 1.65 8.14
C VAL A 66 18.19 1.50 9.60
N GLY A 67 16.89 1.26 9.83
CA GLY A 67 16.29 1.17 11.16
C GLY A 67 15.89 2.52 11.79
N ALA A 68 16.21 3.66 11.13
CA ALA A 68 15.86 4.98 11.65
C ALA A 68 14.36 5.27 11.53
N ASP A 69 13.84 5.94 12.57
CA ASP A 69 12.45 6.45 12.59
C ASP A 69 12.35 7.81 11.89
N HIS A 70 13.24 8.73 12.22
CA HIS A 70 13.33 10.05 11.62
C HIS A 70 14.78 10.55 11.55
N ALA A 71 15.00 11.62 10.80
CA ALA A 71 16.33 12.20 10.60
C ALA A 71 16.29 13.72 10.53
N VAL A 72 17.39 14.35 10.94
CA VAL A 72 17.62 15.80 10.90
C VAL A 72 18.94 16.08 10.21
N VAL A 73 18.94 17.08 9.37
CA VAL A 73 20.13 17.67 8.73
C VAL A 73 20.47 18.97 9.41
N ILE A 74 21.74 19.18 9.72
CA ILE A 74 22.27 20.46 10.24
C ILE A 74 23.14 21.06 9.14
N ASP A 75 22.74 22.19 8.61
CA ASP A 75 23.46 22.88 7.53
C ASP A 75 24.74 23.58 8.03
N ALA A 76 25.49 24.17 7.10
CA ALA A 76 26.76 24.85 7.42
C ALA A 76 26.59 26.11 8.31
N ASP A 77 25.39 26.67 8.38
CA ASP A 77 25.04 27.82 9.22
C ASP A 77 24.51 27.39 10.60
N GLY A 78 24.30 26.09 10.82
CA GLY A 78 23.81 25.50 12.07
C GLY A 78 22.29 25.38 12.15
N ASN A 79 21.55 25.64 11.05
CA ASN A 79 20.10 25.46 11.01
C ASN A 79 19.75 23.98 10.91
N GLN A 80 18.69 23.57 11.60
CA GLN A 80 18.18 22.21 11.61
C GLN A 80 17.00 22.06 10.66
N HIS A 81 17.02 21.00 9.84
CA HIS A 81 15.98 20.68 8.88
C HIS A 81 15.61 19.22 8.97
N THR A 82 14.32 18.92 9.11
CA THR A 82 13.82 17.54 9.12
C THR A 82 13.92 16.91 7.73
N VAL A 83 14.31 15.64 7.67
CA VAL A 83 14.24 14.86 6.43
C VAL A 83 12.78 14.47 6.19
N GLU A 84 12.23 14.93 5.07
CA GLU A 84 10.81 14.76 4.74
C GLU A 84 10.53 13.42 4.04
N THR A 85 11.33 13.10 3.01
CA THR A 85 11.14 11.89 2.21
C THR A 85 12.45 11.31 1.72
N ILE A 86 12.48 9.98 1.55
CA ILE A 86 13.56 9.28 0.85
C ILE A 86 13.19 9.13 -0.63
N ILE A 87 14.00 9.69 -1.53
CA ILE A 87 13.81 9.56 -2.99
C ILE A 87 14.26 8.19 -3.48
N GLY A 88 15.38 7.69 -2.96
CA GLY A 88 15.93 6.39 -3.30
C GLY A 88 17.18 6.07 -2.51
N ALA A 89 17.54 4.79 -2.49
CA ALA A 89 18.76 4.30 -1.87
C ALA A 89 19.39 3.19 -2.71
N ASN A 90 20.69 3.00 -2.53
CA ASN A 90 21.44 1.87 -3.06
C ASN A 90 22.30 1.29 -1.94
N GLU A 91 21.89 0.12 -1.43
CA GLU A 91 22.54 -0.54 -0.29
C GLU A 91 23.96 -1.02 -0.64
N LEU A 92 24.17 -1.54 -1.87
CA LEU A 92 25.46 -2.07 -2.30
C LEU A 92 26.56 -1.01 -2.30
N TYR A 93 26.23 0.20 -2.72
CA TYR A 93 27.16 1.33 -2.81
C TYR A 93 26.99 2.33 -1.68
N ASP A 94 26.14 1.99 -0.70
CA ASP A 94 25.85 2.77 0.52
C ASP A 94 25.60 4.25 0.22
N VAL A 95 24.63 4.55 -0.63
CA VAL A 95 24.23 5.92 -0.95
C VAL A 95 22.71 6.07 -0.95
N CYS A 96 22.23 7.25 -0.59
CA CYS A 96 20.81 7.61 -0.66
C CYS A 96 20.62 9.06 -1.13
N LYS A 97 19.40 9.33 -1.60
CA LYS A 97 18.92 10.66 -1.93
C LYS A 97 17.60 10.90 -1.20
N PHE A 98 17.44 12.09 -0.62
CA PHE A 98 16.28 12.45 0.18
C PHE A 98 15.97 13.95 0.05
N THR A 99 14.84 14.39 0.65
CA THR A 99 14.42 15.80 0.63
C THR A 99 14.34 16.38 2.04
N ILE A 100 14.62 17.65 2.14
CA ILE A 100 14.29 18.53 3.26
C ILE A 100 13.44 19.71 2.75
N ASN A 101 12.66 20.34 3.63
CA ASN A 101 11.89 21.53 3.29
C ASN A 101 12.71 22.81 3.60
N ALA A 102 13.70 23.12 2.74
CA ALA A 102 14.52 24.33 2.85
C ALA A 102 15.13 24.73 1.51
N HIS A 103 15.40 26.01 1.35
CA HIS A 103 16.26 26.49 0.29
C HIS A 103 17.72 26.21 0.64
N THR A 104 18.43 25.54 -0.26
CA THR A 104 19.80 25.10 -0.06
C THR A 104 20.75 25.61 -1.14
N LEU A 105 22.05 25.56 -0.85
CA LEU A 105 23.08 25.84 -1.83
C LEU A 105 23.62 24.53 -2.39
N PRO A 106 23.31 24.15 -3.65
CA PRO A 106 23.70 22.87 -4.20
C PRO A 106 25.20 22.81 -4.48
N ALA A 107 25.80 21.65 -4.19
CA ALA A 107 27.15 21.33 -4.61
C ALA A 107 27.21 21.09 -6.13
N THR A 108 28.28 21.57 -6.77
CA THR A 108 28.56 21.17 -8.15
C THR A 108 29.21 19.80 -8.18
N LEU A 109 28.63 18.85 -8.92
CA LEU A 109 29.19 17.51 -9.08
C LEU A 109 30.20 17.49 -10.24
N ALA A 110 31.30 16.74 -10.08
CA ALA A 110 32.30 16.60 -11.13
C ALA A 110 31.76 15.74 -12.29
N PRO A 111 31.88 16.17 -13.55
CA PRO A 111 31.29 15.46 -14.70
C PRO A 111 32.08 14.20 -15.08
N SER A 112 33.35 14.11 -14.70
CA SER A 112 34.28 13.02 -15.08
C SER A 112 35.13 12.59 -13.89
N PRO A 113 35.82 11.43 -13.99
CA PRO A 113 36.76 11.00 -12.95
C PRO A 113 37.78 12.09 -12.65
N ALA A 114 37.99 12.35 -11.37
CA ALA A 114 39.07 13.21 -10.92
C ALA A 114 40.40 12.44 -10.87
N SER A 115 41.52 13.17 -11.05
CA SER A 115 42.87 12.65 -10.84
C SER A 115 43.64 13.66 -9.97
N GLY A 116 44.68 13.21 -9.27
CA GLY A 116 45.53 14.02 -8.45
C GLY A 116 44.98 14.27 -7.03
N THR A 117 45.31 15.44 -6.48
CA THR A 117 44.94 15.81 -5.10
C THR A 117 43.48 16.24 -5.02
N THR A 118 42.74 15.64 -4.11
CA THR A 118 41.37 16.00 -3.72
C THR A 118 41.33 16.43 -2.26
N TYR A 119 40.20 16.92 -1.81
CA TYR A 119 40.03 17.39 -0.45
C TYR A 119 38.79 16.73 0.18
N LEU A 120 38.98 16.07 1.32
CA LEU A 120 37.86 15.61 2.15
C LEU A 120 37.32 16.82 2.93
N MET A 121 36.08 17.18 2.69
CA MET A 121 35.46 18.38 3.22
C MET A 121 34.50 18.09 4.35
N HIS A 122 34.63 18.83 5.47
CA HIS A 122 33.63 18.88 6.53
C HIS A 122 33.73 20.21 7.29
N GLY A 123 32.77 20.44 8.19
CA GLY A 123 32.74 21.61 9.04
C GLY A 123 31.57 22.55 8.75
N SER A 124 31.69 23.80 9.24
CA SER A 124 30.68 24.83 9.10
C SER A 124 31.26 26.07 8.42
N ASN A 125 30.41 27.06 8.13
CA ASN A 125 30.88 28.38 7.63
C ASN A 125 31.91 29.06 8.56
N ALA A 126 31.78 28.81 9.88
CA ALA A 126 32.71 29.36 10.86
C ALA A 126 34.06 28.62 10.89
N LYS A 127 34.07 27.32 10.57
CA LYS A 127 35.27 26.49 10.59
C LYS A 127 35.23 25.45 9.49
N VAL A 128 35.91 25.74 8.38
CA VAL A 128 36.09 24.82 7.25
C VAL A 128 37.31 23.94 7.48
N ASP A 129 37.13 22.61 7.48
CA ASP A 129 38.23 21.65 7.44
C ASP A 129 38.21 20.94 6.06
N ALA A 130 39.31 21.06 5.34
CA ALA A 130 39.50 20.46 4.01
C ALA A 130 40.86 19.78 3.98
N ARG A 131 40.86 18.46 4.20
CA ARG A 131 42.09 17.65 4.27
C ARG A 131 42.46 17.12 2.89
N PRO A 132 43.74 17.27 2.45
CA PRO A 132 44.17 16.75 1.16
C PRO A 132 44.26 15.22 1.15
N TYR A 133 43.79 14.62 0.08
CA TYR A 133 43.84 13.19 -0.22
C TYR A 133 44.26 12.96 -1.65
N ASN A 134 45.15 12.00 -1.87
CA ASN A 134 45.56 11.60 -3.21
C ASN A 134 44.81 10.37 -3.66
N ILE A 135 44.22 10.44 -4.85
CA ILE A 135 43.54 9.28 -5.46
C ILE A 135 44.60 8.27 -5.85
N GLY A 136 44.54 7.07 -5.26
CA GLY A 136 45.41 5.93 -5.57
C GLY A 136 44.95 5.19 -6.82
N ARG A 137 43.66 4.88 -6.90
CA ARG A 137 43.04 4.25 -8.08
C ARG A 137 41.58 4.63 -8.21
N VAL A 138 41.06 4.52 -9.45
CA VAL A 138 39.65 4.71 -9.78
C VAL A 138 39.14 3.46 -10.46
N GLU A 139 38.08 2.89 -9.91
CA GLU A 139 37.38 1.72 -10.47
C GLU A 139 36.06 2.18 -11.08
N LYS A 140 35.73 1.72 -12.30
CA LYS A 140 34.43 2.00 -12.93
C LYS A 140 33.41 0.93 -12.57
N PHE A 141 32.19 1.35 -12.32
CA PHE A 141 31.05 0.45 -12.14
C PHE A 141 29.81 0.97 -12.89
N MET A 142 28.90 0.05 -13.23
CA MET A 142 27.70 0.36 -14.05
C MET A 142 28.01 1.13 -15.33
N ASN A 143 29.23 0.98 -15.88
CA ASN A 143 29.76 1.67 -17.07
C ASN A 143 29.71 3.22 -17.03
N ARG A 144 29.29 3.82 -15.94
CA ARG A 144 29.01 5.25 -15.84
C ARG A 144 29.65 5.93 -14.62
N TYR A 145 29.72 5.24 -13.49
CA TYR A 145 30.13 5.81 -12.21
C TYR A 145 31.52 5.34 -11.80
N ASN A 146 32.13 6.06 -10.85
CA ASN A 146 33.46 5.83 -10.37
C ASN A 146 33.46 5.44 -8.89
N TYR A 147 34.31 4.50 -8.51
CA TYR A 147 34.65 4.19 -7.14
C TYR A 147 36.08 4.61 -6.91
N TYR A 148 36.29 5.52 -5.97
CA TYR A 148 37.60 6.10 -5.69
C TYR A 148 38.24 5.39 -4.51
N VAL A 149 39.52 5.04 -4.63
CA VAL A 149 40.34 4.47 -3.55
C VAL A 149 41.50 5.39 -3.27
N PHE A 150 41.64 5.78 -2.02
CA PHE A 150 42.69 6.66 -1.54
C PHE A 150 43.69 5.87 -0.70
N SER A 151 45.00 6.13 -0.86
CA SER A 151 46.08 5.39 -0.19
C SER A 151 46.36 5.91 1.21
N GLN A 152 45.31 6.36 1.93
CA GLN A 152 45.39 6.86 3.30
C GLN A 152 44.03 6.72 3.99
N ASN A 153 44.02 6.54 5.31
CA ASN A 153 42.79 6.41 6.09
C ASN A 153 42.04 7.72 6.17
N ALA A 154 40.71 7.63 6.24
CA ALA A 154 39.83 8.71 6.65
C ALA A 154 39.16 8.41 8.00
N PRO A 155 38.86 9.44 8.81
CA PRO A 155 38.15 9.25 10.06
C PRO A 155 36.73 8.70 9.84
N GLU A 156 36.35 7.67 10.58
CA GLU A 156 35.02 7.03 10.44
C GLU A 156 33.86 7.99 10.74
N ASN A 157 34.05 8.90 11.69
CA ASN A 157 33.05 9.92 12.03
C ASN A 157 32.78 10.93 10.91
N LEU A 158 33.54 10.90 9.81
CA LEU A 158 33.34 11.73 8.61
C LEU A 158 32.64 10.98 7.47
N THR A 159 32.13 9.77 7.69
CA THR A 159 31.38 9.00 6.68
C THR A 159 30.27 9.84 6.07
N GLY A 160 30.16 9.82 4.73
CA GLY A 160 29.24 10.66 3.96
C GLY A 160 29.78 12.04 3.60
N SER A 161 30.90 12.49 4.19
CA SER A 161 31.55 13.75 3.79
C SER A 161 32.03 13.70 2.34
N PRO A 162 31.93 14.82 1.58
CA PRO A 162 32.32 14.84 0.19
C PRO A 162 33.84 14.93 0.01
N PHE A 163 34.34 14.22 -0.97
CA PHE A 163 35.61 14.52 -1.62
C PHE A 163 35.40 15.50 -2.77
N VAL A 164 36.19 16.56 -2.79
CA VAL A 164 36.12 17.60 -3.83
C VAL A 164 37.45 17.74 -4.59
N ASN A 165 37.39 18.08 -5.86
CA ASN A 165 38.56 18.39 -6.65
C ASN A 165 39.05 19.84 -6.38
N ALA A 166 40.14 20.24 -6.97
CA ALA A 166 40.71 21.59 -6.80
C ALA A 166 39.78 22.75 -7.27
N GLN A 167 38.79 22.43 -8.13
CA GLN A 167 37.76 23.35 -8.61
C GLN A 167 36.56 23.44 -7.65
N GLY A 168 36.58 22.71 -6.53
CA GLY A 168 35.48 22.66 -5.57
C GLY A 168 34.30 21.79 -6.01
N GLN A 169 34.46 20.95 -7.04
CA GLN A 169 33.41 20.03 -7.51
C GLN A 169 33.50 18.72 -6.74
N VAL A 170 32.35 18.21 -6.31
CA VAL A 170 32.25 16.93 -5.57
C VAL A 170 32.44 15.77 -6.53
N ILE A 171 33.35 14.87 -6.20
CA ILE A 171 33.64 13.65 -6.94
C ILE A 171 32.93 12.43 -6.34
N GLY A 172 32.82 12.35 -5.00
CA GLY A 172 32.22 11.21 -4.31
C GLY A 172 31.99 11.49 -2.83
N LEU A 173 31.28 10.57 -2.19
CA LEU A 173 30.98 10.57 -0.75
C LEU A 173 31.82 9.50 -0.06
N LEU A 174 32.48 9.90 1.05
CA LEU A 174 33.28 8.99 1.87
C LEU A 174 32.44 7.82 2.37
N GLN A 175 32.94 6.62 2.10
CA GLN A 175 32.37 5.36 2.58
C GLN A 175 33.07 4.89 3.85
N ARG A 176 32.38 4.07 4.65
CA ARG A 176 32.99 3.41 5.78
C ARG A 176 34.07 2.43 5.30
N SER A 177 35.31 2.62 5.78
CA SER A 177 36.44 1.75 5.38
C SER A 177 36.40 0.43 6.16
N LYS A 178 36.58 -0.68 5.45
CA LYS A 178 36.75 -2.03 6.03
C LYS A 178 38.23 -2.46 6.09
N LYS A 179 39.13 -1.67 5.50
CA LYS A 179 40.55 -2.02 5.35
C LYS A 179 41.44 -0.89 5.88
N SER A 180 42.40 -1.26 6.70
CA SER A 180 43.39 -0.31 7.22
C SER A 180 44.28 0.23 6.08
N GLY A 181 44.57 1.51 6.12
CA GLY A 181 45.44 2.20 5.17
C GLY A 181 44.76 2.75 3.93
N GLU A 182 43.47 2.51 3.73
CA GLU A 182 42.72 2.99 2.57
C GLU A 182 41.44 3.70 2.99
N ALA A 183 41.03 4.72 2.22
CA ALA A 183 39.69 5.29 2.26
C ALA A 183 38.99 5.10 0.91
N TYR A 184 37.67 5.09 0.94
CA TYR A 184 36.85 4.81 -0.24
C TYR A 184 35.80 5.89 -0.41
N ALA A 185 35.46 6.20 -1.68
CA ALA A 185 34.32 7.07 -1.96
C ALA A 185 33.52 6.55 -3.17
N THR A 186 32.21 6.54 -3.01
CA THR A 186 31.26 6.28 -4.09
C THR A 186 30.99 7.58 -4.85
N ASP A 187 30.93 7.52 -6.17
CA ASP A 187 30.60 8.66 -7.05
C ASP A 187 29.29 9.34 -6.58
N ALA A 188 29.36 10.62 -6.28
CA ALA A 188 28.21 11.38 -5.81
C ALA A 188 27.09 11.48 -6.86
N ARG A 189 27.40 11.31 -8.14
CA ARG A 189 26.41 11.28 -9.23
C ARG A 189 25.48 10.09 -9.13
N LEU A 190 25.96 8.92 -8.67
CA LEU A 190 25.08 7.77 -8.43
C LEU A 190 23.97 8.15 -7.45
N ALA A 191 24.32 8.78 -6.33
CA ALA A 191 23.32 9.20 -5.34
C ALA A 191 22.39 10.28 -5.92
N ALA A 192 22.94 11.26 -6.65
CA ALA A 192 22.15 12.33 -7.27
C ALA A 192 21.19 11.83 -8.36
N ASP A 193 21.54 10.75 -9.07
CA ASP A 193 20.74 10.14 -10.13
C ASP A 193 19.62 9.21 -9.60
N LEU A 194 19.59 8.91 -8.31
CA LEU A 194 18.50 8.12 -7.71
C LEU A 194 17.14 8.82 -7.89
N LYS A 195 16.12 8.04 -8.26
CA LYS A 195 14.75 8.53 -8.51
C LYS A 195 13.74 7.62 -7.84
N ALA A 196 12.69 8.22 -7.34
CA ALA A 196 11.51 7.46 -6.93
C ALA A 196 10.76 6.94 -8.17
N ASN A 197 10.19 5.74 -8.05
CA ASN A 197 9.30 5.13 -9.03
C ASN A 197 8.06 4.57 -8.33
N ALA A 198 7.07 4.10 -9.08
CA ALA A 198 5.80 3.62 -8.52
C ALA A 198 5.95 2.47 -7.51
N PHE A 199 7.04 1.68 -7.60
CA PHE A 199 7.30 0.54 -6.72
C PHE A 199 8.21 0.87 -5.54
N SER A 200 8.73 2.10 -5.43
CA SER A 200 9.62 2.53 -4.33
C SER A 200 9.01 2.28 -2.95
N LEU A 201 7.68 2.36 -2.81
CA LEU A 201 6.95 2.05 -1.57
C LEU A 201 7.17 0.59 -1.11
N ASN A 202 7.33 -0.34 -2.05
CA ASN A 202 7.51 -1.77 -1.80
C ASN A 202 8.97 -2.23 -1.90
N ASP A 203 9.91 -1.31 -2.13
CA ASP A 203 11.34 -1.63 -2.19
C ASP A 203 11.83 -2.14 -0.82
N PRO A 204 12.37 -3.38 -0.74
CA PRO A 204 12.85 -3.93 0.52
C PRO A 204 13.91 -3.08 1.22
N VAL A 205 14.78 -2.40 0.46
CA VAL A 205 15.82 -1.52 1.00
C VAL A 205 15.17 -0.31 1.67
N LEU A 206 14.26 0.38 0.96
CA LEU A 206 13.60 1.58 1.49
C LEU A 206 12.69 1.29 2.69
N ARG A 207 12.10 0.09 2.74
CA ARG A 207 11.26 -0.34 3.88
C ARG A 207 12.03 -0.57 5.18
N THR A 208 13.34 -0.59 5.15
CA THR A 208 14.16 -0.67 6.38
C THR A 208 14.21 0.66 7.14
N CYS A 209 13.71 1.76 6.55
CA CYS A 209 13.63 3.09 7.16
C CYS A 209 12.15 3.48 7.36
N ALA A 210 11.84 4.11 8.50
CA ALA A 210 10.46 4.55 8.77
C ALA A 210 10.08 5.89 8.08
N ILE A 211 11.06 6.65 7.58
CA ILE A 211 10.83 7.88 6.81
C ILE A 211 10.13 7.49 5.49
N ARG A 212 9.05 8.19 5.15
CA ARG A 212 8.27 7.88 3.94
C ARG A 212 9.09 8.07 2.66
N THR A 213 8.81 7.27 1.65
CA THR A 213 9.40 7.45 0.32
C THR A 213 8.79 8.66 -0.40
N ALA A 214 9.55 9.28 -1.29
CA ALA A 214 9.02 10.36 -2.12
C ALA A 214 8.07 9.82 -3.19
N LEU A 215 7.10 10.62 -3.61
CA LEU A 215 6.34 10.34 -4.82
C LEU A 215 7.22 10.48 -6.07
N PRO A 216 6.99 9.65 -7.11
CA PRO A 216 7.59 9.84 -8.42
C PRO A 216 7.31 11.22 -9.01
N GLU A 217 8.20 11.68 -9.91
CA GLU A 217 8.02 12.98 -10.58
C GLU A 217 6.90 12.94 -11.65
N GLN A 218 6.61 11.78 -12.21
CA GLN A 218 5.58 11.59 -13.23
C GLN A 218 4.22 11.33 -12.58
N GLN A 219 3.18 12.03 -13.06
CA GLN A 219 1.84 12.00 -12.47
C GLN A 219 1.23 10.59 -12.42
N ASP A 220 1.34 9.82 -13.50
CA ASP A 220 0.82 8.46 -13.60
C ASP A 220 1.48 7.51 -12.60
N GLN A 221 2.79 7.60 -12.44
CA GLN A 221 3.53 6.81 -11.47
C GLN A 221 3.23 7.23 -10.02
N ALA A 222 3.09 8.54 -9.78
CA ALA A 222 2.71 9.07 -8.47
C ALA A 222 1.29 8.62 -8.08
N LEU A 223 0.36 8.63 -9.03
CA LEU A 223 -1.00 8.12 -8.83
C LEU A 223 -0.99 6.62 -8.52
N LEU A 224 -0.21 5.83 -9.26
CA LEU A 224 -0.06 4.40 -8.98
C LEU A 224 0.50 4.16 -7.58
N THR A 225 1.46 4.97 -7.13
CA THR A 225 1.97 4.90 -5.74
C THR A 225 0.85 5.12 -4.74
N ILE A 226 -0.01 6.14 -4.91
CA ILE A 226 -1.16 6.39 -4.01
C ILE A 226 -2.12 5.20 -4.01
N MET A 227 -2.42 4.64 -5.18
CA MET A 227 -3.30 3.46 -5.27
C MET A 227 -2.71 2.24 -4.54
N MET A 228 -1.39 2.10 -4.55
CA MET A 228 -0.68 1.02 -3.84
C MET A 228 -0.58 1.24 -2.32
N THR A 229 -0.84 2.45 -1.81
CA THR A 229 -0.84 2.68 -0.35
C THR A 229 -1.97 1.93 0.35
N GLY A 230 -3.14 1.75 -0.25
CA GLY A 230 -4.28 0.95 0.22
C GLY A 230 -4.30 0.70 1.73
N ASP A 231 -4.43 -0.57 2.12
CA ASP A 231 -4.42 -1.02 3.52
C ASP A 231 -2.99 -1.28 4.06
N THR A 232 -1.95 -1.06 3.24
CA THR A 232 -0.55 -1.38 3.59
C THR A 232 0.17 -0.25 4.33
N VAL A 233 -0.37 0.96 4.28
CA VAL A 233 0.23 2.17 4.87
C VAL A 233 -0.75 2.79 5.87
N ASP A 234 -0.24 3.26 7.00
CA ASP A 234 -1.08 3.94 7.99
C ASP A 234 -1.77 5.20 7.40
N SER A 235 -2.92 5.56 7.97
CA SER A 235 -3.77 6.62 7.44
C SER A 235 -3.09 7.99 7.36
N LEU A 236 -2.19 8.31 8.29
CA LEU A 236 -1.47 9.58 8.31
C LEU A 236 -0.45 9.66 7.17
N LYS A 237 0.31 8.59 6.95
CA LYS A 237 1.25 8.52 5.82
C LYS A 237 0.50 8.54 4.49
N ARG A 238 -0.62 7.82 4.37
CA ARG A 238 -1.46 7.85 3.17
C ARG A 238 -1.96 9.27 2.87
N GLN A 239 -2.43 9.99 3.90
CA GLN A 239 -2.86 11.38 3.75
C GLN A 239 -1.71 12.27 3.28
N ALA A 240 -0.50 12.09 3.80
CA ALA A 240 0.68 12.85 3.38
C ALA A 240 1.04 12.59 1.90
N TYR A 241 0.90 11.36 1.39
CA TYR A 241 1.08 11.06 -0.04
C TYR A 241 0.02 11.76 -0.91
N ILE A 242 -1.24 11.77 -0.48
CA ILE A 242 -2.33 12.45 -1.19
C ILE A 242 -2.08 13.97 -1.23
N ASP A 243 -1.67 14.55 -0.12
CA ASP A 243 -1.39 15.98 -0.02
C ASP A 243 -0.19 16.40 -0.89
N ASP A 244 0.87 15.58 -0.92
CA ASP A 244 2.00 15.76 -1.84
C ASP A 244 1.56 15.69 -3.31
N PHE A 245 0.70 14.74 -3.64
CA PHE A 245 0.20 14.60 -5.01
C PHE A 245 -0.59 15.84 -5.45
N ILE A 246 -1.51 16.31 -4.61
CA ILE A 246 -2.29 17.54 -4.89
C ILE A 246 -1.36 18.75 -5.02
N SER A 247 -0.33 18.84 -4.18
CA SER A 247 0.63 19.94 -4.25
C SER A 247 1.43 19.95 -5.56
N ARG A 248 1.86 18.76 -6.02
CA ARG A 248 2.65 18.63 -7.26
C ARG A 248 1.79 18.68 -8.53
N PHE A 249 0.58 18.14 -8.47
CA PHE A 249 -0.34 18.02 -9.60
C PHE A 249 -1.70 18.67 -9.27
N PRO A 250 -1.73 20.00 -9.02
CA PRO A 250 -2.93 20.68 -8.54
C PRO A 250 -4.09 20.71 -9.54
N LYS A 251 -3.87 20.27 -10.78
CA LYS A 251 -4.86 20.17 -11.84
C LYS A 251 -5.40 18.75 -12.06
N ALA A 252 -4.81 17.75 -11.39
CA ALA A 252 -5.21 16.35 -11.47
C ALA A 252 -6.38 16.07 -10.51
N VAL A 253 -7.48 15.55 -11.03
CA VAL A 253 -8.71 15.27 -10.25
C VAL A 253 -8.49 14.17 -9.23
N GLU A 254 -7.67 13.19 -9.57
CA GLU A 254 -7.47 11.94 -8.83
C GLU A 254 -7.00 12.18 -7.39
N GLY A 255 -6.13 13.19 -7.19
CA GLY A 255 -5.68 13.56 -5.84
C GLY A 255 -6.81 14.09 -4.96
N TYR A 256 -7.66 14.93 -5.51
CA TYR A 256 -8.83 15.46 -4.79
C TYR A 256 -9.85 14.36 -4.50
N SER A 257 -10.10 13.49 -5.47
CA SER A 257 -10.99 12.32 -5.31
C SER A 257 -10.48 11.41 -4.18
N ALA A 258 -9.19 11.05 -4.19
CA ALA A 258 -8.58 10.23 -3.14
C ALA A 258 -8.70 10.89 -1.76
N LYS A 259 -8.49 12.21 -1.68
CA LYS A 259 -8.63 12.97 -0.43
C LYS A 259 -10.07 13.02 0.06
N ALA A 260 -11.01 13.27 -0.85
CA ALA A 260 -12.43 13.31 -0.52
C ALA A 260 -12.94 11.95 -0.04
N MET A 261 -12.53 10.85 -0.68
CA MET A 261 -12.85 9.49 -0.25
C MET A 261 -12.32 9.19 1.15
N SER A 262 -11.06 9.56 1.45
CA SER A 262 -10.50 9.43 2.80
C SER A 262 -11.31 10.20 3.86
N TYR A 263 -11.85 11.37 3.51
CA TYR A 263 -12.73 12.11 4.40
C TYR A 263 -14.11 11.47 4.54
N VAL A 264 -14.65 10.85 3.48
CA VAL A 264 -15.92 10.08 3.54
C VAL A 264 -15.78 8.90 4.49
N ASP A 265 -14.69 8.13 4.37
CA ASP A 265 -14.42 6.99 5.26
C ASP A 265 -14.26 7.42 6.73
N ALA A 266 -13.70 8.61 6.97
CA ALA A 266 -13.59 9.22 8.30
C ALA A 266 -14.90 9.89 8.80
N GLY A 267 -15.98 9.92 8.00
CA GLY A 267 -17.23 10.60 8.33
C GLY A 267 -17.18 12.14 8.24
N ARG A 268 -16.16 12.70 7.60
CA ARG A 268 -15.89 14.14 7.47
C ARG A 268 -16.45 14.68 6.15
N TYR A 269 -17.77 14.63 5.99
CA TYR A 269 -18.43 14.90 4.70
C TYR A 269 -18.32 16.35 4.23
N ALA A 270 -18.31 17.31 5.16
CA ALA A 270 -18.18 18.74 4.82
C ALA A 270 -16.77 19.04 4.23
N GLU A 271 -15.74 18.41 4.76
CA GLU A 271 -14.38 18.54 4.23
C GLU A 271 -14.25 17.83 2.88
N ALA A 272 -14.87 16.66 2.72
CA ALA A 272 -14.94 15.97 1.44
C ALA A 272 -15.61 16.82 0.36
N ASP A 273 -16.72 17.46 0.69
CA ASP A 273 -17.46 18.38 -0.19
C ASP A 273 -16.58 19.55 -0.63
N LYS A 274 -15.93 20.22 0.32
CA LYS A 274 -15.01 21.34 0.03
C LYS A 274 -13.85 20.94 -0.86
N VAL A 275 -13.30 19.73 -0.67
CA VAL A 275 -12.22 19.20 -1.52
C VAL A 275 -12.72 19.00 -2.96
N MET A 276 -13.92 18.44 -3.16
CA MET A 276 -14.47 18.24 -4.49
C MET A 276 -14.86 19.56 -5.17
N GLN A 277 -15.36 20.55 -4.41
CA GLN A 277 -15.56 21.91 -4.94
C GLN A 277 -14.23 22.52 -5.40
N THR A 278 -13.14 22.35 -4.64
CA THR A 278 -11.81 22.78 -5.06
C THR A 278 -11.34 22.05 -6.32
N ALA A 279 -11.65 20.77 -6.48
CA ALA A 279 -11.37 20.02 -7.71
C ALA A 279 -12.11 20.63 -8.92
N LEU A 280 -13.40 20.96 -8.76
CA LEU A 280 -14.17 21.63 -9.81
C LEU A 280 -13.58 23.00 -10.22
N GLU A 281 -12.95 23.72 -9.29
CA GLU A 281 -12.30 24.99 -9.60
C GLU A 281 -10.96 24.80 -10.33
N ARG A 282 -10.11 23.87 -9.85
CA ARG A 282 -8.70 23.78 -10.23
C ARG A 282 -8.39 22.76 -11.34
N ALA A 283 -9.18 21.68 -11.44
CA ALA A 283 -8.89 20.63 -12.40
C ALA A 283 -8.96 21.13 -13.86
N ASP A 284 -8.09 20.65 -14.71
CA ASP A 284 -8.13 20.92 -16.16
C ASP A 284 -9.31 20.20 -16.81
N LYS A 285 -9.59 18.97 -16.38
CA LYS A 285 -10.68 18.14 -16.90
C LYS A 285 -11.92 18.27 -16.02
N LYS A 286 -12.80 19.18 -16.39
CA LYS A 286 -14.02 19.46 -15.61
C LYS A 286 -15.03 18.32 -15.66
N ASP A 287 -15.11 17.61 -16.77
CA ASP A 287 -15.93 16.41 -16.90
C ASP A 287 -15.53 15.32 -15.90
N GLU A 288 -14.23 15.02 -15.80
CA GLU A 288 -13.72 14.07 -14.80
C GLU A 288 -13.96 14.57 -13.36
N ALA A 289 -13.82 15.87 -13.09
CA ALA A 289 -14.08 16.44 -11.76
C ALA A 289 -15.54 16.28 -11.33
N HIS A 290 -16.49 16.53 -12.24
CA HIS A 290 -17.92 16.29 -11.98
C HIS A 290 -18.21 14.80 -11.77
N ALA A 291 -17.65 13.91 -12.59
CA ALA A 291 -17.82 12.46 -12.47
C ALA A 291 -17.26 11.93 -11.12
N GLU A 292 -16.06 12.34 -10.73
CA GLU A 292 -15.49 11.92 -9.43
C GLU A 292 -16.29 12.50 -8.26
N TYR A 293 -16.84 13.71 -8.38
CA TYR A 293 -17.72 14.24 -7.35
C TYR A 293 -19.01 13.43 -7.20
N ALA A 294 -19.65 13.07 -8.32
CA ALA A 294 -20.79 12.16 -8.34
C ALA A 294 -20.48 10.81 -7.67
N LYS A 295 -19.31 10.25 -7.96
CA LYS A 295 -18.83 8.99 -7.38
C LYS A 295 -18.62 9.09 -5.86
N VAL A 296 -18.02 10.18 -5.36
CA VAL A 296 -17.81 10.41 -3.92
C VAL A 296 -19.17 10.49 -3.20
N ILE A 297 -20.14 11.21 -3.77
CA ILE A 297 -21.51 11.29 -3.22
C ILE A 297 -22.17 9.91 -3.22
N LEU A 298 -22.11 9.18 -4.34
CA LEU A 298 -22.68 7.83 -4.45
C LEU A 298 -22.09 6.88 -3.42
N GLN A 299 -20.77 6.91 -3.22
CA GLN A 299 -20.07 6.10 -2.22
C GLN A 299 -20.60 6.36 -0.81
N LYS A 300 -20.72 7.65 -0.42
CA LYS A 300 -21.30 8.03 0.87
C LYS A 300 -22.74 7.50 1.01
N GLN A 301 -23.56 7.63 -0.02
CA GLN A 301 -24.95 7.19 0.03
C GLN A 301 -25.11 5.67 0.10
N ARG A 302 -24.16 4.91 -0.46
CA ARG A 302 -24.16 3.44 -0.39
C ARG A 302 -23.73 2.90 0.96
N TYR A 303 -22.67 3.46 1.57
CA TYR A 303 -22.00 2.85 2.72
C TYR A 303 -22.20 3.61 4.04
N HIS A 304 -22.71 4.83 3.95
CA HIS A 304 -22.95 5.70 5.11
C HIS A 304 -24.33 6.40 5.01
N ALA A 305 -25.33 5.68 4.54
CA ALA A 305 -26.69 6.22 4.37
C ALA A 305 -27.32 6.66 5.71
N ASP A 306 -26.94 5.98 6.80
CA ASP A 306 -27.36 6.27 8.18
C ASP A 306 -26.86 7.60 8.72
N LYS A 307 -25.84 8.20 8.09
CA LYS A 307 -25.26 9.48 8.52
C LYS A 307 -25.70 10.59 7.56
N PRO A 308 -26.67 11.44 7.95
CA PRO A 308 -27.19 12.48 7.07
C PRO A 308 -26.15 13.57 6.81
N PHE A 309 -26.10 14.03 5.56
CA PHE A 309 -25.38 15.24 5.16
C PHE A 309 -26.20 15.92 4.07
N ALA A 310 -26.94 16.95 4.45
CA ALA A 310 -27.97 17.57 3.63
C ALA A 310 -27.53 18.04 2.22
N PRO A 311 -26.29 18.54 2.00
CA PRO A 311 -25.83 18.91 0.66
C PRO A 311 -25.72 17.74 -0.33
N TRP A 312 -25.66 16.49 0.16
CA TRP A 312 -25.44 15.31 -0.65
C TRP A 312 -26.67 14.39 -0.70
N SER A 313 -27.18 14.18 -1.89
CA SER A 313 -28.26 13.24 -2.20
C SER A 313 -27.90 12.44 -3.45
N LEU A 314 -28.64 11.38 -3.74
CA LEU A 314 -28.51 10.66 -5.02
C LEU A 314 -28.92 11.56 -6.22
N ASP A 315 -29.85 12.51 -6.03
CA ASP A 315 -30.20 13.48 -7.06
C ASP A 315 -29.06 14.44 -7.35
N LYS A 316 -28.34 14.89 -6.31
CA LYS A 316 -27.11 15.69 -6.49
C LYS A 316 -26.01 14.90 -7.19
N ALA A 317 -25.83 13.61 -6.87
CA ALA A 317 -24.89 12.75 -7.58
C ALA A 317 -25.26 12.61 -9.06
N LEU A 318 -26.55 12.45 -9.37
CA LEU A 318 -27.03 12.34 -10.76
C LEU A 318 -26.81 13.66 -11.53
N ASP A 319 -27.10 14.80 -10.92
CA ASP A 319 -26.84 16.13 -11.49
C ASP A 319 -25.35 16.31 -11.84
N GLU A 320 -24.45 15.93 -10.94
CA GLU A 320 -23.01 16.00 -11.21
C GLU A 320 -22.59 15.05 -12.35
N ALA A 321 -23.09 13.81 -12.38
CA ALA A 321 -22.80 12.87 -13.47
C ALA A 321 -23.36 13.34 -14.84
N GLN A 322 -24.51 14.02 -14.85
CA GLN A 322 -25.08 14.63 -16.05
C GLN A 322 -24.25 15.82 -16.54
N LYS A 323 -23.72 16.65 -15.64
CA LYS A 323 -22.77 17.72 -16.00
C LYS A 323 -21.50 17.17 -16.64
N ALA A 324 -20.97 16.05 -16.12
CA ALA A 324 -19.83 15.38 -16.74
C ALA A 324 -20.12 14.97 -18.19
N GLU A 325 -21.26 14.33 -18.45
CA GLU A 325 -21.70 13.94 -19.80
C GLU A 325 -21.95 15.16 -20.70
N ALA A 326 -22.53 16.23 -20.16
CA ALA A 326 -22.80 17.45 -20.94
C ALA A 326 -21.51 18.14 -21.43
N ILE A 327 -20.42 18.03 -20.65
CA ILE A 327 -19.11 18.55 -21.04
C ILE A 327 -18.44 17.62 -22.05
N ASN A 328 -18.48 16.32 -21.80
CA ASN A 328 -17.84 15.30 -22.64
C ASN A 328 -18.76 14.06 -22.73
N PRO A 329 -19.42 13.78 -23.85
CA PRO A 329 -20.48 12.77 -23.98
C PRO A 329 -19.90 11.34 -24.06
N LEU A 330 -19.23 10.88 -23.01
CA LEU A 330 -18.65 9.55 -22.92
C LEU A 330 -19.64 8.54 -22.32
N ASP A 331 -19.65 7.32 -22.87
CA ASP A 331 -20.49 6.22 -22.38
C ASP A 331 -20.22 5.87 -20.90
N ILE A 332 -19.01 6.13 -20.40
CA ILE A 332 -18.67 5.87 -18.98
C ILE A 332 -19.47 6.78 -18.04
N TYR A 333 -19.79 8.02 -18.43
CA TYR A 333 -20.61 8.92 -17.62
C TYR A 333 -22.10 8.50 -17.66
N ARG A 334 -22.58 7.98 -18.80
CA ARG A 334 -23.91 7.36 -18.88
C ARG A 334 -24.02 6.11 -18.02
N HIS A 335 -22.95 5.32 -17.97
CA HIS A 335 -22.86 4.17 -17.07
C HIS A 335 -22.96 4.60 -15.61
N GLN A 336 -22.21 5.61 -15.19
CA GLN A 336 -22.28 6.16 -13.85
C GLN A 336 -23.69 6.68 -13.50
N GLN A 337 -24.35 7.37 -14.42
CA GLN A 337 -25.75 7.80 -14.24
C GLN A 337 -26.67 6.60 -14.01
N ALA A 338 -26.55 5.54 -14.81
CA ALA A 338 -27.34 4.33 -14.66
C ALA A 338 -27.13 3.67 -13.28
N GLN A 339 -25.90 3.66 -12.76
CA GLN A 339 -25.58 3.17 -11.41
C GLN A 339 -26.24 4.03 -10.31
N ILE A 340 -26.28 5.36 -10.48
CA ILE A 340 -26.95 6.27 -9.55
C ILE A 340 -28.46 6.08 -9.60
N ILE A 341 -29.04 5.95 -10.80
CA ILE A 341 -30.48 5.68 -11.02
C ILE A 341 -30.88 4.35 -10.39
N TYR A 342 -30.01 3.32 -10.49
CA TYR A 342 -30.21 2.07 -9.76
C TYR A 342 -30.22 2.29 -8.24
N ALA A 343 -29.28 3.07 -7.71
CA ALA A 343 -29.22 3.40 -6.27
C ALA A 343 -30.45 4.20 -5.77
N GLN A 344 -31.08 4.99 -6.66
CA GLN A 344 -32.36 5.67 -6.38
C GLN A 344 -33.56 4.69 -6.33
N GLY A 345 -33.39 3.40 -6.65
CA GLY A 345 -34.48 2.42 -6.74
C GLY A 345 -35.27 2.46 -8.05
N ARG A 346 -34.85 3.28 -9.03
CA ARG A 346 -35.47 3.41 -10.37
C ARG A 346 -35.01 2.29 -11.29
N TYR A 347 -35.28 1.03 -10.89
CA TYR A 347 -34.68 -0.16 -11.49
C TYR A 347 -35.02 -0.36 -12.98
N GLN A 348 -36.24 0.00 -13.42
CA GLN A 348 -36.62 -0.13 -14.83
C GLN A 348 -35.86 0.85 -15.74
N GLU A 349 -35.63 2.04 -15.25
CA GLU A 349 -34.89 3.07 -16.00
C GLU A 349 -33.38 2.71 -16.04
N ALA A 350 -32.82 2.28 -14.91
CA ALA A 350 -31.45 1.78 -14.87
C ALA A 350 -31.24 0.59 -15.81
N LEU A 351 -32.18 -0.38 -15.83
CA LEU A 351 -32.17 -1.53 -16.74
C LEU A 351 -32.09 -1.09 -18.21
N ASN A 352 -32.96 -0.14 -18.61
CA ASN A 352 -32.97 0.36 -19.96
C ASN A 352 -31.64 1.00 -20.34
N SER A 353 -31.05 1.78 -19.42
CA SER A 353 -29.74 2.42 -19.59
C SER A 353 -28.61 1.40 -19.71
N PHE A 354 -28.54 0.41 -18.82
CA PHE A 354 -27.53 -0.64 -18.90
C PHE A 354 -27.65 -1.44 -20.21
N LEU A 355 -28.87 -1.83 -20.60
CA LEU A 355 -29.09 -2.56 -21.87
C LEU A 355 -28.71 -1.73 -23.08
N ALA A 356 -28.96 -0.43 -23.10
CA ALA A 356 -28.51 0.45 -24.17
C ALA A 356 -26.95 0.47 -24.25
N LEU A 357 -26.28 0.57 -23.11
CA LEU A 357 -24.82 0.57 -23.02
C LEU A 357 -24.18 -0.77 -23.44
N THR A 358 -24.88 -1.90 -23.37
CA THR A 358 -24.36 -3.17 -23.93
C THR A 358 -24.12 -3.12 -25.45
N LYS A 359 -24.59 -2.09 -26.14
CA LYS A 359 -24.39 -1.85 -27.59
C LYS A 359 -23.31 -0.78 -27.85
N SER A 360 -22.72 -0.21 -26.83
CA SER A 360 -21.76 0.89 -26.89
C SER A 360 -20.30 0.40 -26.85
N SER A 361 -19.38 1.36 -26.87
CA SER A 361 -17.93 1.10 -26.83
C SER A 361 -17.45 0.46 -25.51
N ILE A 362 -18.20 0.62 -24.41
CA ILE A 362 -17.88 0.07 -23.09
C ILE A 362 -18.55 -1.29 -22.82
N ARG A 363 -19.08 -1.95 -23.87
CA ARG A 363 -19.69 -3.27 -23.73
C ARG A 363 -18.79 -4.23 -22.93
N GLY A 364 -19.29 -4.75 -21.82
CA GLY A 364 -18.56 -5.66 -20.94
C GLY A 364 -19.49 -6.49 -20.07
N GLY A 365 -18.92 -7.45 -19.34
CA GLY A 365 -19.67 -8.31 -18.41
C GLY A 365 -20.40 -7.53 -17.33
N GLU A 366 -19.85 -6.40 -16.89
CA GLU A 366 -20.43 -5.55 -15.86
C GLU A 366 -21.83 -5.04 -16.21
N LEU A 367 -22.01 -4.52 -17.42
CA LEU A 367 -23.31 -3.98 -17.87
C LEU A 367 -24.42 -5.05 -17.88
N PHE A 368 -24.10 -6.27 -18.32
CA PHE A 368 -25.06 -7.37 -18.29
C PHE A 368 -25.36 -7.82 -16.86
N TYR A 369 -24.34 -7.81 -15.99
CA TYR A 369 -24.51 -8.14 -14.57
C TYR A 369 -25.39 -7.10 -13.86
N GLU A 370 -25.17 -5.82 -14.07
CA GLU A 370 -25.99 -4.73 -13.50
C GLU A 370 -27.43 -4.77 -14.04
N ALA A 371 -27.61 -5.11 -15.33
CA ALA A 371 -28.93 -5.36 -15.90
C ALA A 371 -29.62 -6.59 -15.25
N ALA A 372 -28.87 -7.66 -14.94
CA ALA A 372 -29.39 -8.80 -14.20
C ALA A 372 -29.82 -8.42 -12.78
N GLN A 373 -29.03 -7.58 -12.09
CA GLN A 373 -29.42 -7.06 -10.78
C GLN A 373 -30.72 -6.24 -10.83
N CYS A 374 -30.87 -5.39 -11.87
CA CYS A 374 -32.13 -4.65 -12.07
C CYS A 374 -33.31 -5.60 -12.25
N LYS A 375 -33.16 -6.67 -13.06
CA LYS A 375 -34.20 -7.69 -13.26
C LYS A 375 -34.56 -8.40 -11.96
N THR A 376 -33.56 -8.73 -11.14
CA THR A 376 -33.78 -9.31 -9.80
C THR A 376 -34.59 -8.39 -8.91
N MET A 377 -34.24 -7.11 -8.85
CA MET A 377 -34.97 -6.11 -8.05
C MET A 377 -36.40 -5.88 -8.54
N LEU A 378 -36.64 -6.02 -9.85
CA LEU A 378 -37.96 -5.96 -10.49
C LEU A 378 -38.74 -7.27 -10.33
N LYS A 379 -38.19 -8.31 -9.68
CA LYS A 379 -38.77 -9.63 -9.52
C LYS A 379 -39.16 -10.26 -10.87
N ALA A 380 -38.34 -10.04 -11.89
CA ALA A 380 -38.51 -10.64 -13.20
C ALA A 380 -38.31 -12.17 -13.15
N PRO A 381 -38.81 -12.93 -14.14
CA PRO A 381 -38.59 -14.37 -14.21
C PRO A 381 -37.11 -14.75 -14.14
N ASP A 382 -36.79 -15.83 -13.43
CA ASP A 382 -35.42 -16.32 -13.26
C ASP A 382 -34.73 -16.58 -14.61
N THR A 383 -35.46 -16.98 -15.64
CA THR A 383 -34.93 -17.20 -16.99
C THR A 383 -34.37 -15.92 -17.62
N GLU A 384 -34.96 -14.76 -17.35
CA GLU A 384 -34.49 -13.48 -17.84
C GLU A 384 -33.22 -13.03 -17.09
N VAL A 385 -33.16 -13.24 -15.77
CA VAL A 385 -31.98 -12.98 -14.94
C VAL A 385 -30.83 -13.87 -15.41
N MET A 386 -31.08 -15.18 -15.59
CA MET A 386 -30.06 -16.12 -16.06
C MET A 386 -29.50 -15.77 -17.43
N ALA A 387 -30.34 -15.37 -18.39
CA ALA A 387 -29.89 -14.96 -19.72
C ALA A 387 -28.91 -13.78 -19.68
N LEU A 388 -29.13 -12.85 -18.75
CA LEU A 388 -28.21 -11.71 -18.53
C LEU A 388 -26.92 -12.13 -17.83
N LEU A 389 -26.99 -13.02 -16.84
CA LEU A 389 -25.78 -13.56 -16.17
C LEU A 389 -24.93 -14.41 -17.13
N ASP A 390 -25.55 -15.18 -18.02
CA ASP A 390 -24.84 -15.89 -19.09
C ASP A 390 -24.15 -14.92 -20.03
N SER A 391 -24.85 -13.83 -20.40
CA SER A 391 -24.29 -12.77 -21.23
C SER A 391 -23.12 -12.05 -20.54
N ALA A 392 -23.20 -11.83 -19.21
CA ALA A 392 -22.13 -11.24 -18.43
C ALA A 392 -20.85 -12.07 -18.48
N VAL A 393 -20.96 -13.39 -18.27
CA VAL A 393 -19.80 -14.32 -18.34
C VAL A 393 -19.29 -14.45 -19.79
N ALA A 394 -20.20 -14.46 -20.77
CA ALA A 394 -19.84 -14.57 -22.19
C ALA A 394 -19.11 -13.32 -22.72
N ALA A 395 -19.44 -12.14 -22.21
CA ALA A 395 -18.81 -10.87 -22.59
C ALA A 395 -17.39 -10.69 -22.03
N CYS A 396 -16.97 -11.55 -21.09
CA CYS A 396 -15.61 -11.49 -20.55
C CYS A 396 -14.57 -12.02 -21.55
N PRO A 397 -13.35 -11.43 -21.58
CA PRO A 397 -12.24 -11.94 -22.37
C PRO A 397 -11.90 -13.40 -22.09
N LYS A 398 -11.45 -14.12 -23.10
CA LYS A 398 -11.02 -15.51 -22.98
C LYS A 398 -9.48 -15.64 -23.09
N PRO A 399 -8.80 -16.48 -22.26
CA PRO A 399 -9.38 -17.27 -21.16
C PRO A 399 -9.94 -16.40 -20.04
N LEU A 400 -10.95 -16.92 -19.32
CA LEU A 400 -11.54 -16.19 -18.20
C LEU A 400 -10.46 -15.92 -17.14
N SER A 401 -10.50 -14.72 -16.55
CA SER A 401 -9.62 -14.28 -15.48
C SER A 401 -10.42 -13.83 -14.25
N ALA A 402 -9.75 -13.36 -13.21
CA ALA A 402 -10.39 -12.83 -12.01
C ALA A 402 -11.43 -11.72 -12.28
N ILE A 403 -11.37 -11.04 -13.43
CA ILE A 403 -12.38 -10.05 -13.85
C ILE A 403 -13.76 -10.70 -14.03
N ALA A 404 -13.83 -11.96 -14.46
CA ALA A 404 -15.08 -12.70 -14.64
C ALA A 404 -15.63 -13.28 -13.31
N ALA A 405 -14.83 -13.34 -12.26
CA ALA A 405 -15.17 -14.03 -11.01
C ALA A 405 -16.51 -13.56 -10.39
N PRO A 406 -16.81 -12.23 -10.27
CA PRO A 406 -18.09 -11.78 -9.72
C PRO A 406 -19.30 -12.28 -10.50
N TYR A 407 -19.21 -12.34 -11.83
CA TYR A 407 -20.32 -12.77 -12.69
C TYR A 407 -20.53 -14.27 -12.65
N VAL A 408 -19.43 -15.05 -12.58
CA VAL A 408 -19.47 -16.49 -12.39
C VAL A 408 -20.07 -16.84 -11.03
N LEU A 409 -19.66 -16.15 -9.96
CA LEU A 409 -20.24 -16.35 -8.63
C LEU A 409 -21.74 -16.05 -8.61
N ALA A 410 -22.16 -14.91 -9.18
CA ALA A 410 -23.56 -14.53 -9.22
C ALA A 410 -24.41 -15.52 -10.01
N ARG A 411 -23.89 -16.06 -11.13
CA ARG A 411 -24.57 -17.09 -11.91
C ARG A 411 -24.67 -18.41 -11.12
N GLY A 412 -23.61 -18.80 -10.43
CA GLY A 412 -23.61 -19.95 -9.54
C GLY A 412 -24.67 -19.85 -8.43
N MET A 413 -24.78 -18.65 -7.81
CA MET A 413 -25.81 -18.38 -6.80
C MET A 413 -27.23 -18.46 -7.37
N ALA A 414 -27.45 -17.98 -8.60
CA ALA A 414 -28.72 -18.07 -9.27
C ALA A 414 -29.09 -19.55 -9.59
N PHE A 415 -28.14 -20.37 -10.03
CA PHE A 415 -28.34 -21.81 -10.19
C PHE A 415 -28.66 -22.50 -8.87
N ASP A 416 -27.97 -22.15 -7.76
CA ASP A 416 -28.25 -22.74 -6.43
C ASP A 416 -29.67 -22.41 -5.96
N THR A 417 -30.12 -21.17 -6.13
CA THR A 417 -31.47 -20.72 -5.78
C THR A 417 -32.55 -21.50 -6.56
N GLN A 418 -32.26 -21.85 -7.82
CA GLN A 418 -33.14 -22.66 -8.67
C GLN A 418 -33.04 -24.17 -8.40
N GLY A 419 -32.24 -24.60 -7.43
CA GLY A 419 -32.01 -26.03 -7.11
C GLY A 419 -31.14 -26.76 -8.15
N GLN A 420 -30.51 -26.06 -9.06
CA GLN A 420 -29.61 -26.61 -10.09
C GLN A 420 -28.18 -26.79 -9.54
N TYR A 421 -28.07 -27.54 -8.44
CA TYR A 421 -26.83 -27.61 -7.64
C TYR A 421 -25.59 -28.03 -8.42
N ARG A 422 -25.72 -28.91 -9.43
CA ARG A 422 -24.57 -29.31 -10.27
C ARG A 422 -24.00 -28.18 -11.09
N LEU A 423 -24.85 -27.30 -11.62
CA LEU A 423 -24.44 -26.12 -12.38
C LEU A 423 -23.88 -25.07 -11.42
N ALA A 424 -24.51 -24.85 -10.28
CA ALA A 424 -24.02 -23.99 -9.23
C ALA A 424 -22.59 -24.36 -8.80
N LEU A 425 -22.35 -25.65 -8.50
CA LEU A 425 -21.03 -26.14 -8.12
C LEU A 425 -19.98 -26.00 -9.23
N LYS A 426 -20.37 -26.15 -10.49
CA LYS A 426 -19.47 -25.89 -11.60
C LYS A 426 -19.00 -24.44 -11.61
N ASP A 427 -19.91 -23.50 -11.36
CA ASP A 427 -19.57 -22.07 -11.31
C ASP A 427 -18.81 -21.70 -10.04
N TYR A 428 -19.14 -22.25 -8.87
CA TYR A 428 -18.38 -22.04 -7.64
C TYR A 428 -16.95 -22.55 -7.74
N ASN A 429 -16.74 -23.72 -8.36
CA ASN A 429 -15.39 -24.25 -8.59
C ASN A 429 -14.61 -23.41 -9.61
N LEU A 430 -15.29 -22.89 -10.64
CA LEU A 430 -14.68 -21.95 -11.58
C LEU A 430 -14.31 -20.64 -10.87
N TYR A 431 -15.18 -20.10 -10.02
CA TYR A 431 -14.89 -18.92 -9.21
C TYR A 431 -13.65 -19.13 -8.34
N ASP A 432 -13.55 -20.24 -7.61
CA ASP A 432 -12.38 -20.61 -6.78
C ASP A 432 -11.09 -20.64 -7.64
N SER A 433 -11.16 -21.27 -8.81
CA SER A 433 -10.05 -21.31 -9.76
C SER A 433 -9.63 -19.95 -10.28
N LEU A 434 -10.60 -19.07 -10.61
CA LEU A 434 -10.32 -17.69 -11.08
C LEU A 434 -9.71 -16.80 -9.98
N MET A 435 -9.99 -17.10 -8.73
CA MET A 435 -9.49 -16.39 -7.55
C MET A 435 -8.19 -16.99 -6.99
N GLN A 436 -7.58 -17.98 -7.66
CA GLN A 436 -6.35 -18.63 -7.20
C GLN A 436 -5.27 -17.61 -6.83
N GLY A 437 -4.66 -17.79 -5.65
CA GLY A 437 -3.67 -16.87 -5.07
C GLY A 437 -4.27 -15.67 -4.32
N ARG A 438 -5.60 -15.56 -4.22
CA ARG A 438 -6.30 -14.57 -3.40
C ARG A 438 -7.06 -15.27 -2.27
N PRO A 439 -7.10 -14.69 -1.05
CA PRO A 439 -7.89 -15.29 0.03
C PRO A 439 -9.38 -15.23 -0.32
N LEU A 440 -10.08 -16.37 -0.14
CA LEU A 440 -11.53 -16.45 -0.22
C LEU A 440 -12.15 -16.29 1.17
N SER A 441 -13.36 -15.72 1.24
CA SER A 441 -14.06 -15.54 2.51
C SER A 441 -14.62 -16.85 3.06
N ALA A 442 -14.80 -16.90 4.38
CA ALA A 442 -15.50 -18.00 5.04
C ALA A 442 -16.92 -18.20 4.48
N ASP A 443 -17.60 -17.08 4.15
CA ASP A 443 -18.95 -17.09 3.58
C ASP A 443 -19.01 -17.81 2.23
N PHE A 444 -17.98 -17.67 1.39
CA PHE A 444 -17.93 -18.41 0.12
C PHE A 444 -17.80 -19.92 0.35
N TYR A 445 -16.90 -20.32 1.24
CA TYR A 445 -16.75 -21.76 1.57
C TYR A 445 -18.03 -22.32 2.18
N TYR A 446 -18.69 -21.55 3.05
CA TYR A 446 -19.98 -21.93 3.64
C TYR A 446 -21.11 -21.98 2.59
N LEU A 447 -21.13 -21.07 1.64
CA LEU A 447 -22.06 -21.08 0.52
C LEU A 447 -21.91 -22.36 -0.31
N ARG A 448 -20.69 -22.70 -0.71
CA ARG A 448 -20.40 -23.91 -1.50
C ARG A 448 -20.68 -25.19 -0.70
N TYR A 449 -20.28 -25.21 0.58
CA TYR A 449 -20.63 -26.27 1.52
C TYR A 449 -22.15 -26.59 1.51
N LYS A 450 -22.99 -25.58 1.60
CA LYS A 450 -24.47 -25.78 1.58
C LYS A 450 -24.94 -26.40 0.27
N CYS A 451 -24.40 -25.94 -0.85
CA CYS A 451 -24.73 -26.48 -2.17
C CYS A 451 -24.22 -27.93 -2.32
N GLU A 452 -23.01 -28.25 -1.86
CA GLU A 452 -22.44 -29.60 -1.87
C GLU A 452 -23.24 -30.58 -0.99
N THR A 453 -23.65 -30.15 0.19
CA THR A 453 -24.48 -30.91 1.10
C THR A 453 -25.84 -31.26 0.45
N ARG A 454 -26.48 -30.29 -0.22
CA ARG A 454 -27.75 -30.49 -0.96
C ARG A 454 -27.56 -31.43 -2.16
N SER A 455 -26.39 -31.39 -2.80
CA SER A 455 -26.05 -32.29 -3.91
C SER A 455 -25.47 -33.65 -3.45
N ARG A 456 -25.40 -33.91 -2.12
CA ARG A 456 -24.85 -35.12 -1.48
C ARG A 456 -23.35 -35.35 -1.75
N GLN A 457 -22.60 -34.30 -2.00
CA GLN A 457 -21.13 -34.33 -2.15
C GLN A 457 -20.46 -34.13 -0.78
N TYR A 458 -20.67 -35.05 0.14
CA TYR A 458 -20.35 -34.88 1.56
C TYR A 458 -18.87 -34.74 1.85
N LEU A 459 -17.97 -35.38 1.07
CA LEU A 459 -16.52 -35.24 1.28
C LEU A 459 -16.03 -33.83 0.90
N GLN A 460 -16.54 -33.27 -0.20
CA GLN A 460 -16.26 -31.92 -0.61
C GLN A 460 -16.81 -30.92 0.42
N ALA A 461 -18.04 -31.14 0.87
CA ALA A 461 -18.69 -30.34 1.90
C ALA A 461 -17.88 -30.31 3.22
N LEU A 462 -17.33 -31.47 3.66
CA LEU A 462 -16.44 -31.52 4.84
C LEU A 462 -15.19 -30.67 4.65
N ASN A 463 -14.60 -30.69 3.46
CA ASN A 463 -13.43 -29.84 3.16
C ASN A 463 -13.79 -28.36 3.19
N ASP A 464 -14.92 -27.96 2.63
CA ASP A 464 -15.31 -26.56 2.56
C ASP A 464 -15.72 -25.98 3.91
N ILE A 465 -16.47 -26.77 4.74
CA ILE A 465 -16.78 -26.32 6.09
C ILE A 465 -15.50 -26.21 6.96
N ALA A 466 -14.51 -27.08 6.75
CA ALA A 466 -13.22 -26.99 7.42
C ALA A 466 -12.46 -25.70 6.99
N ARG A 467 -12.51 -25.34 5.70
CA ARG A 467 -11.92 -24.08 5.21
C ARG A 467 -12.63 -22.85 5.80
N ALA A 468 -13.97 -22.88 5.90
CA ALA A 468 -14.73 -21.82 6.56
C ALA A 468 -14.29 -21.63 8.02
N ILE A 469 -14.10 -22.73 8.76
CA ILE A 469 -13.59 -22.72 10.14
C ILE A 469 -12.17 -22.14 10.21
N ILE A 470 -11.26 -22.54 9.33
CA ILE A 470 -9.89 -22.01 9.29
C ILE A 470 -9.90 -20.51 9.03
N THR A 471 -10.78 -20.04 8.16
CA THR A 471 -10.88 -18.63 7.77
C THR A 471 -11.55 -17.77 8.86
N SER A 472 -12.54 -18.33 9.58
CA SER A 472 -13.27 -17.67 10.66
C SER A 472 -13.45 -18.60 11.86
N PRO A 473 -12.42 -18.82 12.68
CA PRO A 473 -12.39 -19.82 13.73
C PRO A 473 -13.24 -19.50 14.97
N ALA A 474 -13.82 -18.30 15.02
CA ALA A 474 -14.69 -17.87 16.12
C ALA A 474 -16.19 -18.01 15.82
N GLU A 475 -16.58 -18.49 14.63
CA GLU A 475 -17.98 -18.62 14.21
C GLU A 475 -18.56 -19.99 14.64
N PRO A 476 -19.43 -20.07 15.64
CA PRO A 476 -19.93 -21.34 16.18
C PRO A 476 -20.81 -22.12 15.18
N THR A 477 -21.47 -21.43 14.25
CA THR A 477 -22.33 -22.03 13.23
C THR A 477 -21.54 -23.01 12.36
N TYR A 478 -20.30 -22.69 11.98
CA TYR A 478 -19.51 -23.59 11.14
C TYR A 478 -19.14 -24.90 11.86
N TYR A 479 -18.91 -24.84 13.18
CA TYR A 479 -18.65 -26.03 13.97
C TYR A 479 -19.91 -26.88 14.16
N ALA A 480 -21.07 -26.25 14.33
CA ALA A 480 -22.35 -26.97 14.37
C ALA A 480 -22.63 -27.71 13.04
N GLU A 481 -22.42 -27.03 11.91
CA GLU A 481 -22.59 -27.62 10.58
C GLU A 481 -21.58 -28.74 10.31
N MET A 482 -20.32 -28.57 10.75
CA MET A 482 -19.31 -29.62 10.68
C MET A 482 -19.71 -30.85 11.51
N ALA A 483 -20.20 -30.64 12.73
CA ALA A 483 -20.67 -31.72 13.59
C ALA A 483 -21.87 -32.45 12.98
N SER A 484 -22.84 -31.70 12.46
CA SER A 484 -24.03 -32.26 11.80
C SER A 484 -23.69 -33.11 10.58
N LEU A 485 -22.78 -32.61 9.73
CA LEU A 485 -22.34 -33.34 8.54
C LEU A 485 -21.49 -34.58 8.92
N SER A 486 -20.60 -34.46 9.91
CA SER A 486 -19.77 -35.55 10.41
C SER A 486 -20.63 -36.68 10.97
N LEU A 487 -21.69 -36.39 11.73
CA LEU A 487 -22.68 -37.39 12.17
C LEU A 487 -23.34 -38.08 10.98
N ARG A 488 -23.74 -37.36 9.97
CA ARG A 488 -24.37 -37.89 8.75
C ARG A 488 -23.48 -38.90 8.02
N VAL A 489 -22.16 -38.69 8.03
CA VAL A 489 -21.20 -39.60 7.40
C VAL A 489 -20.54 -40.58 8.38
N ARG A 490 -21.01 -40.62 9.63
CA ARG A 490 -20.53 -41.50 10.72
C ARG A 490 -19.08 -41.26 11.16
N HIS A 491 -18.60 -40.02 11.01
CA HIS A 491 -17.34 -39.58 11.59
C HIS A 491 -17.59 -39.04 13.01
N ASN A 492 -17.96 -39.95 13.94
CA ASN A 492 -18.51 -39.54 15.23
C ASN A 492 -17.51 -38.84 16.15
N ASP A 493 -16.21 -39.18 16.09
CA ASP A 493 -15.15 -38.51 16.83
C ASP A 493 -14.96 -37.05 16.37
N ASP A 494 -15.04 -36.81 15.06
CA ASP A 494 -14.91 -35.44 14.51
C ASP A 494 -16.18 -34.63 14.81
N ALA A 495 -17.34 -35.29 14.82
CA ALA A 495 -18.59 -34.65 15.21
C ALA A 495 -18.56 -34.21 16.67
N GLU A 496 -18.04 -35.04 17.58
CA GLU A 496 -17.89 -34.72 19.01
C GLU A 496 -16.97 -33.52 19.20
N LYS A 497 -15.78 -33.53 18.57
CA LYS A 497 -14.82 -32.43 18.64
C LYS A 497 -15.40 -31.11 18.14
N ALA A 498 -16.08 -31.15 16.98
CA ALA A 498 -16.69 -29.95 16.40
C ALA A 498 -17.83 -29.42 17.28
N ALA A 499 -18.75 -30.31 17.74
CA ALA A 499 -19.85 -29.93 18.61
C ALA A 499 -19.36 -29.36 19.95
N ARG A 500 -18.32 -29.96 20.54
CA ARG A 500 -17.69 -29.42 21.76
C ARG A 500 -17.15 -28.05 21.55
N ARG A 501 -16.43 -27.83 20.43
CA ARG A 501 -15.91 -26.49 20.11
C ARG A 501 -17.02 -25.46 19.86
N CYS A 502 -18.14 -25.89 19.25
CA CYS A 502 -19.32 -25.04 19.09
C CYS A 502 -19.87 -24.59 20.45
N THR A 503 -20.02 -25.51 21.42
CA THR A 503 -20.55 -25.19 22.76
C THR A 503 -19.59 -24.39 23.62
N GLU A 504 -18.27 -24.47 23.38
CA GLU A 504 -17.27 -23.59 24.00
C GLU A 504 -17.36 -22.14 23.50
N LEU A 505 -17.60 -21.96 22.20
CA LEU A 505 -17.71 -20.63 21.58
C LEU A 505 -19.06 -19.96 21.88
N ALA A 506 -20.13 -20.78 21.95
CA ALA A 506 -21.51 -20.33 22.20
C ALA A 506 -22.21 -21.27 23.20
N PRO A 507 -21.98 -21.06 24.52
CA PRO A 507 -22.53 -21.93 25.56
C PRO A 507 -24.08 -21.98 25.65
N ASP A 508 -24.74 -21.02 25.06
CA ASP A 508 -26.20 -20.87 24.98
C ASP A 508 -26.78 -21.34 23.62
N TYR A 509 -25.95 -21.87 22.73
CA TYR A 509 -26.38 -22.36 21.43
C TYR A 509 -26.94 -23.79 21.54
N ALA A 510 -28.27 -23.89 21.65
CA ALA A 510 -28.98 -25.16 21.89
C ALA A 510 -28.61 -26.28 20.89
N ASP A 511 -28.53 -25.97 19.59
CA ASP A 511 -28.20 -26.92 18.53
C ASP A 511 -26.79 -27.52 18.70
N GLY A 512 -25.80 -26.72 19.18
CA GLY A 512 -24.47 -27.22 19.50
C GLY A 512 -24.46 -28.29 20.59
N HIS A 513 -25.26 -28.09 21.65
CA HIS A 513 -25.43 -29.08 22.72
C HIS A 513 -26.20 -30.33 22.26
N LEU A 514 -27.21 -30.17 21.39
CA LEU A 514 -27.91 -31.31 20.78
C LEU A 514 -26.94 -32.16 19.96
N LEU A 515 -26.16 -31.54 19.07
CA LEU A 515 -25.20 -32.25 18.22
C LEU A 515 -24.11 -32.94 19.04
N LEU A 516 -23.64 -32.29 20.14
CA LEU A 516 -22.71 -32.92 21.08
C LEU A 516 -23.32 -34.16 21.72
N GLY A 517 -24.55 -34.06 22.19
CA GLY A 517 -25.27 -35.20 22.76
C GLY A 517 -25.46 -36.34 21.77
N MET A 518 -25.81 -36.03 20.52
CA MET A 518 -25.93 -37.01 19.44
C MET A 518 -24.58 -37.71 19.16
N ALA A 519 -23.50 -36.96 19.05
CA ALA A 519 -22.18 -37.52 18.80
C ALA A 519 -21.70 -38.42 19.94
N LEU A 520 -21.92 -38.02 21.19
CA LEU A 520 -21.59 -38.81 22.38
C LEU A 520 -22.40 -40.08 22.49
N LEU A 521 -23.70 -40.08 22.08
CA LEU A 521 -24.52 -41.27 21.98
C LEU A 521 -23.95 -42.30 20.99
N GLU A 522 -23.60 -41.82 19.79
CA GLU A 522 -23.00 -42.68 18.76
C GLU A 522 -21.62 -43.23 19.19
N LEU A 523 -20.92 -42.55 20.08
CA LEU A 523 -19.67 -43.02 20.70
C LEU A 523 -19.87 -43.91 21.95
N GLY A 524 -21.12 -44.15 22.37
CA GLY A 524 -21.44 -44.95 23.54
C GLY A 524 -21.20 -44.24 24.89
N ARG A 525 -20.91 -42.95 24.92
CA ARG A 525 -20.63 -42.15 26.14
C ARG A 525 -21.94 -41.60 26.73
N LYS A 526 -22.78 -42.52 27.27
CA LYS A 526 -24.17 -42.22 27.63
C LYS A 526 -24.35 -41.14 28.69
N ASP A 527 -23.50 -41.09 29.74
CA ASP A 527 -23.65 -40.13 30.82
C ASP A 527 -23.33 -38.70 30.35
N GLU A 528 -22.28 -38.54 29.53
CA GLU A 528 -21.95 -37.28 28.92
C GLU A 528 -22.99 -36.82 27.89
N ALA A 529 -23.51 -37.78 27.11
CA ALA A 529 -24.60 -37.53 26.17
C ALA A 529 -25.84 -36.99 26.88
N ARG A 530 -26.21 -37.61 28.00
CA ARG A 530 -27.35 -37.18 28.83
C ARG A 530 -27.16 -35.74 29.30
N THR A 531 -25.96 -35.38 29.78
CA THR A 531 -25.63 -34.04 30.25
C THR A 531 -25.79 -32.99 29.11
N ALA A 532 -25.25 -33.28 27.94
CA ALA A 532 -25.34 -32.37 26.78
C ALA A 532 -26.81 -32.24 26.30
N LEU A 533 -27.55 -33.33 26.21
CA LEU A 533 -28.96 -33.32 25.79
C LEU A 533 -29.87 -32.58 26.79
N LEU A 534 -29.63 -32.73 28.09
CA LEU A 534 -30.36 -31.97 29.12
C LEU A 534 -30.09 -30.47 28.98
N LYS A 535 -28.85 -30.10 28.65
CA LYS A 535 -28.51 -28.67 28.39
C LYS A 535 -29.20 -28.16 27.12
N ALA A 536 -29.21 -28.95 26.04
CA ALA A 536 -29.95 -28.57 24.82
C ALA A 536 -31.45 -28.38 25.11
N LYS A 537 -32.06 -29.27 25.93
CA LYS A 537 -33.45 -29.14 26.35
C LYS A 537 -33.69 -27.92 27.22
N GLU A 538 -32.80 -27.61 28.19
CA GLU A 538 -32.83 -26.40 29.02
C GLU A 538 -32.83 -25.13 28.14
N LEU A 539 -32.05 -25.14 27.08
CA LEU A 539 -31.95 -24.03 26.10
C LEU A 539 -33.11 -24.03 25.08
N GLY A 540 -34.08 -24.93 25.23
CA GLY A 540 -35.34 -24.94 24.48
C GLY A 540 -35.36 -25.84 23.24
N ASP A 541 -34.36 -26.66 22.99
CA ASP A 541 -34.37 -27.60 21.86
C ASP A 541 -35.19 -28.85 22.17
N LYS A 542 -36.41 -28.92 21.63
CA LYS A 542 -37.34 -30.02 21.83
C LYS A 542 -36.89 -31.36 21.23
N ARG A 543 -35.96 -31.31 20.25
CA ARG A 543 -35.39 -32.54 19.64
C ARG A 543 -34.60 -33.36 20.67
N ALA A 544 -34.09 -32.73 21.72
CA ALA A 544 -33.33 -33.37 22.78
C ALA A 544 -34.14 -34.49 23.50
N ASP A 545 -35.47 -34.34 23.64
CA ASP A 545 -36.34 -35.32 24.30
C ASP A 545 -36.33 -36.67 23.57
N GLU A 546 -36.26 -36.66 22.24
CA GLU A 546 -36.19 -37.88 21.43
C GLU A 546 -34.91 -38.68 21.68
N TYR A 547 -33.79 -37.96 21.84
CA TYR A 547 -32.48 -38.58 22.08
C TYR A 547 -32.31 -38.98 23.54
N LEU A 548 -32.88 -38.25 24.50
CA LEU A 548 -32.90 -38.61 25.91
C LEU A 548 -33.67 -39.91 26.14
N ALA A 549 -34.72 -40.19 25.35
CA ALA A 549 -35.49 -41.43 25.41
C ALA A 549 -34.70 -42.66 24.88
N LYS A 550 -33.58 -42.48 24.18
CA LYS A 550 -32.71 -43.57 23.67
C LYS A 550 -31.59 -43.95 24.64
N LEU A 551 -31.41 -43.23 25.75
CA LEU A 551 -30.41 -43.47 26.79
C LEU A 551 -30.88 -44.47 27.82
#